data_d81a505b83d21d67c53b31a1fdc4fcc0
#
_entry.id   d81a505b83d21d67c53b31a1fdc4fcc0
#
_cell.length_a   1.000
_cell.length_b   1.000
_cell.length_c   1.000
_cell.angle_alpha   90.00
_cell.angle_beta   90.00
_cell.angle_gamma   90.00
#
_symmetry.space_group_name_H-M   'P 1'
#
loop_
_entity.id
_entity.type
_entity.pdbx_description
1 polymer ?
#
loop_
_entity_poly.entity_id
_entity_poly.type
_entity_poly.pdbx_seq_one_letter_code
_entity_poly.pdbx_strand_id
1 'polypeptide(L)'
;MVVAGLPLLRRIVLAGIRAGFSRVLVRSAHQGGAHPGIDRLLDGTSAVTLTGGSVPLTESAGPGLAALTRIVILPGNVVPQARWLRSLRERRLEAERLHGDPAMAAVIDTVDAAAVLEAAARYESAEELIAALRAKFGGAELEADAIGRFRMSSPADTTPAETWLLRSLIKQREGFMSRHFERKISLAITRRLAPTRVTPDAMTLVSLAIGLIGAPFFLSSEPHYQLFGALLFLTHSILDGCDGELARLKFMESPHGAILDFWGDNAVHVAVFACMAVGLSLATGAAWPLLAGALTVVATVGSAAFASRQTMRDTALSDDATWTARLAEAFSHRDFIYLVVVLSAFGKAYWFLMLASVGTPTFFLLLLWVSARRRA
;
A
#
# COMPACT_ATOMS: atom_id res chain seq x y z
N MET A 1 22.71 2.72 6.70
CA MET A 1 22.06 1.41 6.45
C MET A 1 20.87 1.62 5.52
N VAL A 2 20.72 0.77 4.51
CA VAL A 2 19.61 0.84 3.53
C VAL A 2 18.74 -0.41 3.71
N VAL A 3 17.41 -0.24 3.74
CA VAL A 3 16.43 -1.32 3.92
C VAL A 3 15.39 -1.19 2.81
N ALA A 4 15.25 -2.22 1.99
CA ALA A 4 14.34 -2.25 0.85
C ALA A 4 14.43 -0.99 -0.03
N GLY A 5 15.65 -0.63 -0.41
CA GLY A 5 15.95 0.47 -1.31
C GLY A 5 15.91 1.89 -0.70
N LEU A 6 15.52 2.04 0.57
CA LEU A 6 15.52 3.33 1.26
C LEU A 6 16.51 3.35 2.45
N PRO A 7 17.23 4.46 2.67
CA PRO A 7 17.95 4.67 3.91
C PRO A 7 17.03 4.53 5.12
N LEU A 8 17.48 3.83 6.17
CA LEU A 8 16.66 3.52 7.34
C LEU A 8 16.04 4.77 7.97
N LEU A 9 16.84 5.83 8.14
CA LEU A 9 16.36 7.09 8.69
C LEU A 9 15.21 7.68 7.83
N ARG A 10 15.39 7.71 6.50
CA ARG A 10 14.35 8.21 5.59
C ARG A 10 13.07 7.37 5.69
N ARG A 11 13.21 6.05 5.83
CA ARG A 11 12.08 5.14 6.02
C ARG A 11 11.31 5.43 7.31
N ILE A 12 12.01 5.67 8.42
CA ILE A 12 11.38 6.03 9.71
C ILE A 12 10.60 7.34 9.57
N VAL A 13 11.20 8.35 8.96
CA VAL A 13 10.58 9.66 8.73
C VAL A 13 9.32 9.53 7.86
N LEU A 14 9.41 8.87 6.73
CA LEU A 14 8.29 8.66 5.82
C LEU A 14 7.17 7.86 6.47
N ALA A 15 7.50 6.87 7.30
CA ALA A 15 6.51 6.12 8.07
C ALA A 15 5.78 7.01 9.09
N GLY A 16 6.50 7.93 9.75
CA GLY A 16 5.92 8.91 10.66
C GLY A 16 4.96 9.88 9.95
N ILE A 17 5.39 10.46 8.84
CA ILE A 17 4.55 11.34 8.01
C ILE A 17 3.29 10.59 7.55
N ARG A 18 3.46 9.36 7.06
CA ARG A 18 2.34 8.52 6.62
C ARG A 18 1.38 8.12 7.75
N ALA A 19 1.88 8.01 8.97
CA ALA A 19 1.05 7.76 10.15
C ALA A 19 0.24 9.01 10.56
N GLY A 20 0.49 10.16 9.94
CA GLY A 20 -0.23 11.42 10.17
C GLY A 20 0.34 12.23 11.34
N PHE A 21 1.63 12.06 11.66
CA PHE A 21 2.30 12.98 12.58
C PHE A 21 2.52 14.32 11.89
N SER A 22 2.16 15.41 12.55
CA SER A 22 2.26 16.77 12.02
C SER A 22 3.72 17.23 11.90
N ARG A 23 4.59 16.71 12.77
CA ARG A 23 6.03 17.02 12.77
C ARG A 23 6.83 15.76 13.03
N VAL A 24 7.96 15.64 12.34
CA VAL A 24 8.96 14.58 12.58
C VAL A 24 10.28 15.29 12.86
N LEU A 25 10.84 15.04 14.03
CA LEU A 25 12.11 15.61 14.46
C LEU A 25 13.18 14.51 14.42
N VAL A 26 14.28 14.78 13.76
CA VAL A 26 15.40 13.86 13.64
C VAL A 26 16.58 14.40 14.42
N ARG A 27 17.06 13.65 15.40
CA ARG A 27 18.28 14.00 16.11
C ARG A 27 19.48 13.30 15.50
N SER A 28 20.55 14.05 15.28
CA SER A 28 21.88 13.53 14.94
C SER A 28 22.78 13.52 16.16
N ALA A 29 23.51 12.43 16.36
CA ALA A 29 24.52 12.33 17.44
C ALA A 29 25.78 13.18 17.20
N HIS A 30 25.87 13.94 16.12
CA HIS A 30 27.03 14.78 15.81
C HIS A 30 26.92 16.15 16.49
N GLN A 31 27.90 16.47 17.33
CA GLN A 31 27.99 17.73 18.10
C GLN A 31 28.39 18.96 17.28
N GLY A 32 28.40 18.92 15.96
CA GLY A 32 29.03 19.95 15.11
C GLY A 32 28.11 20.65 14.10
N GLY A 33 26.81 20.66 14.27
CA GLY A 33 25.88 21.32 13.32
C GLY A 33 25.21 20.38 12.34
N ALA A 34 24.45 20.95 11.37
CA ALA A 34 23.74 20.19 10.34
C ALA A 34 24.67 19.19 9.64
N HIS A 35 24.32 17.92 9.67
CA HIS A 35 25.09 16.89 8.98
C HIS A 35 24.63 16.85 7.51
N PRO A 36 25.46 17.26 6.52
CA PRO A 36 25.04 17.38 5.12
C PRO A 36 24.44 16.11 4.54
N GLY A 37 24.80 14.95 5.12
CA GLY A 37 24.24 13.65 4.76
C GLY A 37 22.81 13.44 5.26
N ILE A 38 22.45 13.97 6.42
CA ILE A 38 21.10 13.85 6.99
C ILE A 38 20.15 14.77 6.22
N ASP A 39 20.55 16.02 5.94
CA ASP A 39 19.71 16.95 5.20
C ASP A 39 19.37 16.42 3.81
N ARG A 40 20.34 15.81 3.11
CA ARG A 40 20.07 15.12 1.83
C ARG A 40 19.11 13.94 1.96
N LEU A 41 19.16 13.20 3.08
CA LEU A 41 18.25 12.07 3.32
C LEU A 41 16.84 12.55 3.62
N LEU A 42 16.68 13.76 4.17
CA LEU A 42 15.40 14.36 4.53
C LEU A 42 14.84 15.26 3.43
N ASP A 43 15.62 15.50 2.36
CA ASP A 43 15.20 16.33 1.23
C ASP A 43 13.85 15.86 0.67
N GLY A 44 12.95 16.82 0.44
CA GLY A 44 11.57 16.56 0.03
C GLY A 44 10.66 16.00 1.14
N THR A 45 11.05 16.04 2.42
CA THR A 45 10.21 15.70 3.56
C THR A 45 9.94 16.93 4.44
N SER A 46 8.89 16.87 5.27
CA SER A 46 8.58 17.90 6.29
C SER A 46 9.34 17.67 7.61
N ALA A 47 10.38 16.84 7.61
CA ALA A 47 11.16 16.55 8.81
C ALA A 47 12.16 17.66 9.11
N VAL A 48 12.38 17.93 10.39
CA VAL A 48 13.33 18.93 10.89
C VAL A 48 14.45 18.24 11.64
N THR A 49 15.70 18.61 11.35
CA THR A 49 16.88 18.11 12.07
C THR A 49 17.06 18.90 13.35
N LEU A 50 17.11 18.21 14.49
CA LEU A 50 17.52 18.80 15.77
C LEU A 50 19.05 18.81 15.85
N THR A 51 19.65 20.00 15.78
CA THR A 51 21.08 20.19 16.04
C THR A 51 21.26 20.51 17.53
N GLY A 52 22.26 19.86 18.16
CA GLY A 52 22.50 20.06 19.60
C GLY A 52 22.79 21.52 19.96
N GLY A 53 22.04 22.05 20.94
CA GLY A 53 22.34 23.32 21.58
C GLY A 53 21.24 24.37 21.63
N SER A 54 20.38 24.47 20.65
CA SER A 54 19.21 25.37 20.74
C SER A 54 18.17 24.98 19.71
N VAL A 55 17.09 24.35 20.16
CA VAL A 55 15.84 24.39 19.41
C VAL A 55 15.26 25.79 19.68
N PRO A 56 15.06 26.63 18.67
CA PRO A 56 14.23 27.81 18.88
C PRO A 56 12.82 27.32 19.13
N LEU A 57 12.47 27.18 20.40
CA LEU A 57 11.13 26.77 20.89
C LEU A 57 10.04 27.71 20.36
N THR A 58 10.40 28.93 19.96
CA THR A 58 9.50 29.97 19.46
C THR A 58 8.97 29.72 18.05
N GLU A 59 9.71 29.02 17.16
CA GLU A 59 9.19 28.68 15.83
C GLU A 59 8.56 27.28 15.74
N SER A 60 8.91 26.41 16.72
CA SER A 60 8.39 25.04 16.77
C SER A 60 7.05 24.91 17.51
N ALA A 61 6.79 25.83 18.43
CA ALA A 61 5.57 25.87 19.21
C ALA A 61 4.76 27.09 18.75
N GLY A 62 3.79 26.88 17.88
CA GLY A 62 2.76 27.93 17.66
C GLY A 62 2.09 28.32 18.97
N PRO A 63 1.51 29.54 19.08
CA PRO A 63 0.84 30.00 20.28
C PRO A 63 -0.36 29.08 20.56
N GLY A 64 -0.22 28.14 21.52
CA GLY A 64 -1.28 27.17 21.86
C GLY A 64 -0.79 25.92 22.58
N LEU A 65 0.40 25.90 23.14
CA LEU A 65 0.99 24.77 23.90
C LEU A 65 0.36 24.52 25.29
N ALA A 66 -0.82 25.04 25.55
CA ALA A 66 -1.63 24.60 26.71
C ALA A 66 -2.40 23.28 26.37
N ALA A 67 -2.33 22.78 25.16
CA ALA A 67 -2.97 21.54 24.74
C ALA A 67 -2.02 20.34 24.89
N LEU A 68 -2.59 19.23 25.38
CA LEU A 68 -1.90 17.96 25.51
C LEU A 68 -1.28 17.54 24.17
N THR A 69 0.05 17.40 24.14
CA THR A 69 0.81 17.07 22.92
C THR A 69 1.31 15.63 23.02
N ARG A 70 0.99 14.82 22.00
CA ARG A 70 1.50 13.45 21.88
C ARG A 70 2.86 13.44 21.20
N ILE A 71 3.84 12.87 21.88
CA ILE A 71 5.21 12.69 21.38
C ILE A 71 5.54 11.21 21.34
N VAL A 72 6.00 10.73 20.17
CA VAL A 72 6.50 9.37 19.97
C VAL A 72 8.00 9.42 19.74
N ILE A 73 8.75 8.70 20.56
CA ILE A 73 10.20 8.60 20.51
C ILE A 73 10.57 7.25 19.92
N LEU A 74 11.36 7.26 18.86
CA LEU A 74 11.81 6.05 18.16
C LEU A 74 13.33 5.99 18.10
N PRO A 75 13.95 4.87 18.50
CA PRO A 75 15.35 4.62 18.21
C PRO A 75 15.62 4.54 16.70
N GLY A 76 16.77 5.06 16.25
CA GLY A 76 17.13 5.09 14.83
C GLY A 76 17.41 3.72 14.20
N ASN A 77 17.39 2.64 14.99
CA ASN A 77 17.57 1.25 14.54
C ASN A 77 16.27 0.44 14.49
N VAL A 78 15.13 1.10 14.61
CA VAL A 78 13.81 0.45 14.50
C VAL A 78 13.20 0.73 13.14
N VAL A 79 12.77 -0.31 12.43
CA VAL A 79 12.01 -0.23 11.18
C VAL A 79 10.52 -0.26 11.53
N PRO A 80 9.79 0.87 11.49
CA PRO A 80 8.38 0.90 11.82
C PRO A 80 7.50 0.72 10.57
N GLN A 81 6.31 0.16 10.77
CA GLN A 81 5.21 0.27 9.83
C GLN A 81 4.36 1.51 10.15
N ALA A 82 3.88 2.22 9.13
CA ALA A 82 3.05 3.40 9.32
C ALA A 82 1.75 3.10 10.10
N ARG A 83 1.14 1.92 9.89
CA ARG A 83 -0.04 1.47 10.65
C ARG A 83 0.23 1.33 12.14
N TRP A 84 1.42 0.82 12.51
CA TRP A 84 1.80 0.70 13.92
C TRP A 84 2.04 2.08 14.54
N LEU A 85 2.71 2.99 13.85
CA LEU A 85 2.88 4.36 14.31
C LEU A 85 1.52 5.08 14.46
N ARG A 86 0.57 4.82 13.54
CA ARG A 86 -0.79 5.35 13.65
C ARG A 86 -1.50 4.81 14.89
N SER A 87 -1.39 3.51 15.18
CA SER A 87 -1.97 2.94 16.40
C SER A 87 -1.38 3.56 17.67
N LEU A 88 -0.07 3.90 17.69
CA LEU A 88 0.53 4.64 18.79
C LEU A 88 0.00 6.07 18.90
N ARG A 89 -0.28 6.72 17.75
CA ARG A 89 -0.84 8.07 17.72
C ARG A 89 -2.29 8.12 18.25
N GLU A 90 -3.07 7.09 17.97
CA GLU A 90 -4.52 7.06 18.24
C GLU A 90 -4.88 6.40 19.57
N ARG A 91 -3.94 5.68 20.18
CA ARG A 91 -4.17 4.95 21.42
C ARG A 91 -4.46 5.90 22.58
N ARG A 92 -5.44 5.59 23.41
CA ARG A 92 -5.69 6.33 24.66
C ARG A 92 -4.62 5.94 25.67
N LEU A 93 -3.91 6.92 26.20
CA LEU A 93 -2.85 6.78 27.17
C LEU A 93 -3.11 7.69 28.36
N GLU A 94 -2.54 7.34 29.51
CA GLU A 94 -2.55 8.19 30.69
C GLU A 94 -1.60 9.38 30.44
N ALA A 95 -2.12 10.61 30.61
CA ALA A 95 -1.35 11.82 30.40
C ALA A 95 -0.24 11.97 31.46
N GLU A 96 0.80 12.73 31.11
CA GLU A 96 1.97 13.01 31.94
C GLU A 96 2.71 11.74 32.42
N ARG A 97 2.59 10.63 31.66
CA ARG A 97 3.29 9.38 31.92
C ARG A 97 3.93 8.82 30.66
N LEU A 98 5.17 8.37 30.76
CA LEU A 98 5.90 7.80 29.64
C LEU A 98 5.53 6.32 29.48
N HIS A 99 4.88 5.98 28.38
CA HIS A 99 4.50 4.61 28.03
C HIS A 99 5.46 4.04 26.98
N GLY A 100 6.00 2.87 27.20
CA GLY A 100 6.78 2.22 26.13
C GLY A 100 7.79 1.19 26.54
N ASP A 101 8.38 0.63 25.50
CA ASP A 101 9.56 -0.23 25.53
C ASP A 101 10.78 0.61 25.11
N PRO A 102 11.75 0.86 26.01
CA PRO A 102 12.94 1.65 25.70
C PRO A 102 13.72 1.19 24.49
N ALA A 103 13.66 -0.10 24.18
CA ALA A 103 14.36 -0.70 23.05
C ALA A 103 13.67 -0.49 21.70
N MET A 104 12.39 -0.11 21.70
CA MET A 104 11.57 -0.06 20.49
C MET A 104 10.89 1.28 20.28
N ALA A 105 10.18 1.79 21.27
CA ALA A 105 9.49 3.07 21.20
C ALA A 105 9.02 3.53 22.57
N ALA A 106 8.88 4.85 22.76
CA ALA A 106 8.20 5.42 23.89
C ALA A 106 7.19 6.48 23.43
N VAL A 107 6.08 6.61 24.14
CA VAL A 107 4.98 7.55 23.85
C VAL A 107 4.62 8.29 25.12
N ILE A 108 4.45 9.60 25.01
CA ILE A 108 3.99 10.46 26.10
C ILE A 108 2.97 11.46 25.59
N ASP A 109 1.90 11.67 26.38
CA ASP A 109 0.98 12.77 26.25
C ASP A 109 1.30 13.78 27.34
N THR A 110 1.81 14.96 26.97
CA THR A 110 2.25 15.96 27.95
C THR A 110 1.87 17.38 27.53
N VAL A 111 1.66 18.22 28.52
CA VAL A 111 1.56 19.68 28.33
C VAL A 111 2.96 20.33 28.33
N ASP A 112 3.99 19.66 28.87
CA ASP A 112 5.38 20.12 28.92
C ASP A 112 6.21 19.49 27.76
N ALA A 113 5.77 19.72 26.52
CA ALA A 113 6.49 19.27 25.36
C ALA A 113 7.91 19.88 25.27
N ALA A 114 8.12 21.08 25.83
CA ALA A 114 9.41 21.73 25.89
C ALA A 114 10.44 20.90 26.65
N ALA A 115 10.07 20.38 27.81
CA ALA A 115 10.97 19.54 28.61
C ALA A 115 11.37 18.23 27.86
N VAL A 116 10.47 17.65 27.06
CA VAL A 116 10.80 16.47 26.25
C VAL A 116 11.80 16.83 25.15
N LEU A 117 11.62 18.00 24.51
CA LEU A 117 12.55 18.48 23.45
C LEU A 117 13.91 18.87 24.02
N GLU A 118 13.97 19.52 25.18
CA GLU A 118 15.23 19.82 25.87
C GLU A 118 15.98 18.55 26.27
N ALA A 119 15.27 17.55 26.80
CA ALA A 119 15.85 16.24 27.08
C ALA A 119 16.36 15.59 25.79
N ALA A 120 15.58 15.63 24.69
CA ALA A 120 16.00 15.11 23.40
C ALA A 120 17.23 15.83 22.85
N ALA A 121 17.43 17.11 23.10
CA ALA A 121 18.64 17.84 22.73
C ALA A 121 19.85 17.46 23.58
N ARG A 122 19.65 17.07 24.85
CA ARG A 122 20.70 16.82 25.84
C ARG A 122 21.29 15.41 25.75
N TYR A 123 20.44 14.38 25.58
CA TYR A 123 20.89 12.98 25.64
C TYR A 123 21.24 12.45 24.24
N GLU A 124 22.33 11.73 24.12
CA GLU A 124 22.83 11.23 22.81
C GLU A 124 22.14 9.95 22.36
N SER A 125 21.83 9.04 23.29
CA SER A 125 21.14 7.80 22.96
C SER A 125 19.64 7.87 23.24
N ALA A 126 18.86 7.13 22.46
CA ALA A 126 17.42 7.01 22.71
C ALA A 126 17.13 6.34 24.06
N GLU A 127 18.01 5.43 24.48
CA GLU A 127 17.89 4.69 25.75
C GLU A 127 18.09 5.64 26.95
N GLU A 128 19.11 6.51 26.93
CA GLU A 128 19.35 7.52 27.95
C GLU A 128 18.23 8.56 28.01
N LEU A 129 17.75 9.03 26.85
CA LEU A 129 16.62 9.95 26.76
C LEU A 129 15.37 9.33 27.41
N ILE A 130 15.03 8.10 27.04
CA ILE A 130 13.85 7.41 27.56
C ILE A 130 14.00 7.15 29.07
N ALA A 131 15.20 6.81 29.56
CA ALA A 131 15.46 6.64 30.98
C ALA A 131 15.28 7.95 31.76
N ALA A 132 15.80 9.07 31.23
CA ALA A 132 15.64 10.39 31.86
C ALA A 132 14.18 10.87 31.88
N LEU A 133 13.46 10.67 30.78
CA LEU A 133 12.02 10.99 30.70
C LEU A 133 11.20 10.10 31.64
N ARG A 134 11.54 8.83 31.76
CA ARG A 134 10.88 7.91 32.71
C ARG A 134 11.12 8.30 34.15
N ALA A 135 12.30 8.82 34.47
CA ALA A 135 12.58 9.37 35.80
C ALA A 135 11.77 10.64 36.11
N LYS A 136 11.53 11.49 35.11
CA LYS A 136 10.77 12.74 35.25
C LYS A 136 9.26 12.51 35.29
N PHE A 137 8.70 11.72 34.37
CA PHE A 137 7.25 11.57 34.16
C PHE A 137 6.69 10.25 34.72
N GLY A 138 7.53 9.38 35.28
CA GLY A 138 7.13 8.02 35.61
C GLY A 138 7.05 7.12 34.38
N GLY A 139 7.01 5.81 34.57
CA GLY A 139 6.96 4.84 33.51
C GLY A 139 5.74 3.94 33.57
N ALA A 140 5.18 3.60 32.41
CA ALA A 140 4.21 2.54 32.25
C ALA A 140 4.60 1.66 31.07
N GLU A 141 4.22 0.39 31.10
CA GLU A 141 4.40 -0.48 29.96
C GLU A 141 3.39 -0.15 28.85
N LEU A 142 3.85 -0.13 27.62
CA LEU A 142 3.00 -0.08 26.46
C LEU A 142 2.75 -1.52 26.04
N GLU A 143 1.55 -2.03 26.25
CA GLU A 143 1.12 -3.25 25.57
C GLU A 143 1.16 -3.00 24.07
N ALA A 144 2.31 -3.21 23.47
CA ALA A 144 2.49 -2.92 22.06
C ALA A 144 2.31 -4.20 21.25
N ASP A 145 1.45 -4.13 20.21
CA ASP A 145 1.43 -5.12 19.15
C ASP A 145 2.85 -5.33 18.60
N ALA A 146 3.43 -6.49 18.88
CA ALA A 146 4.78 -6.85 18.42
C ALA A 146 4.89 -6.85 16.88
N ILE A 147 3.76 -6.81 16.17
CA ILE A 147 3.65 -7.09 14.74
C ILE A 147 4.05 -5.92 13.83
N GLY A 148 4.06 -4.69 14.34
CA GLY A 148 4.23 -3.48 13.51
C GLY A 148 5.64 -2.89 13.44
N ARG A 149 6.65 -3.55 13.99
CA ARG A 149 8.01 -3.02 14.13
C ARG A 149 9.07 -4.12 14.02
N PHE A 150 10.27 -3.75 13.59
CA PHE A 150 11.42 -4.64 13.52
C PHE A 150 12.65 -3.92 14.05
N ARG A 151 13.30 -4.44 15.10
CA ARG A 151 14.55 -3.87 15.63
C ARG A 151 15.74 -4.44 14.87
N MET A 152 16.63 -3.57 14.44
CA MET A 152 17.88 -3.93 13.80
C MET A 152 19.01 -3.78 14.82
N SER A 153 19.67 -4.87 15.15
CA SER A 153 20.80 -4.89 16.08
C SER A 153 22.14 -4.83 15.35
N SER A 154 22.16 -5.27 14.09
CA SER A 154 23.35 -5.34 13.26
C SER A 154 23.03 -5.13 11.78
N PRO A 155 24.03 -4.84 10.92
CA PRO A 155 23.84 -4.82 9.46
C PRO A 155 23.32 -6.15 8.88
N ALA A 156 23.56 -7.28 9.55
CA ALA A 156 23.06 -8.60 9.12
C ALA A 156 21.53 -8.70 9.19
N ASP A 157 20.88 -7.86 10.01
CA ASP A 157 19.43 -7.83 10.15
C ASP A 157 18.72 -7.20 8.95
N THR A 158 19.45 -6.63 7.99
CA THR A 158 18.87 -5.98 6.79
C THR A 158 17.99 -6.94 6.00
N THR A 159 18.49 -8.15 5.68
CA THR A 159 17.74 -9.16 4.93
C THR A 159 16.50 -9.69 5.68
N PRO A 160 16.58 -10.03 6.99
CA PRO A 160 15.41 -10.30 7.81
C PRO A 160 14.39 -9.16 7.83
N ALA A 161 14.83 -7.91 8.02
CA ALA A 161 13.96 -6.73 8.03
C ALA A 161 13.24 -6.52 6.70
N GLU A 162 13.95 -6.66 5.58
CA GLU A 162 13.35 -6.60 4.24
C GLU A 162 12.31 -7.70 4.02
N THR A 163 12.63 -8.92 4.42
CA THR A 163 11.70 -10.06 4.30
C THR A 163 10.45 -9.82 5.14
N TRP A 164 10.61 -9.29 6.35
CA TRP A 164 9.50 -8.93 7.21
C TRP A 164 8.64 -7.80 6.60
N LEU A 165 9.25 -6.74 6.06
CA LEU A 165 8.54 -5.67 5.37
C LEU A 165 7.74 -6.20 4.17
N LEU A 166 8.36 -7.01 3.30
CA LEU A 166 7.71 -7.58 2.13
C LEU A 166 6.51 -8.47 2.52
N ARG A 167 6.68 -9.33 3.53
CA ARG A 167 5.57 -10.15 4.04
C ARG A 167 4.41 -9.31 4.58
N SER A 168 4.70 -8.15 5.14
CA SER A 168 3.69 -7.23 5.66
C SER A 168 2.83 -6.55 4.59
N LEU A 169 3.25 -6.61 3.31
CA LEU A 169 2.51 -6.09 2.16
C LEU A 169 1.37 -7.02 1.71
N ILE A 170 1.41 -8.30 2.11
CA ILE A 170 0.37 -9.27 1.78
C ILE A 170 -0.92 -8.89 2.52
N LYS A 171 -1.98 -8.64 1.77
CA LYS A 171 -3.30 -8.37 2.33
C LYS A 171 -3.92 -9.67 2.89
N GLN A 172 -4.66 -9.59 3.99
CA GLN A 172 -5.29 -10.78 4.61
C GLN A 172 -6.43 -11.35 3.78
N ARG A 173 -7.04 -10.53 2.90
CA ARG A 173 -8.22 -10.88 2.10
C ARG A 173 -7.87 -10.99 0.62
N GLU A 174 -6.95 -11.88 0.27
CA GLU A 174 -6.61 -12.16 -1.12
C GLU A 174 -7.14 -13.53 -1.53
N GLY A 175 -7.41 -13.72 -2.84
CA GLY A 175 -7.79 -15.00 -3.41
C GLY A 175 -6.77 -16.08 -3.11
N PHE A 176 -7.20 -17.35 -3.13
CA PHE A 176 -6.34 -18.48 -2.78
C PHE A 176 -5.10 -18.56 -3.69
N MET A 177 -5.30 -18.48 -5.00
CA MET A 177 -4.21 -18.55 -5.99
C MET A 177 -3.31 -17.30 -5.92
N SER A 178 -3.91 -16.13 -5.81
CA SER A 178 -3.18 -14.88 -5.63
C SER A 178 -2.25 -14.96 -4.42
N ARG A 179 -2.75 -15.38 -3.26
CA ARG A 179 -1.98 -15.47 -2.01
C ARG A 179 -0.86 -16.51 -2.06
N HIS A 180 -1.09 -17.67 -2.69
CA HIS A 180 -0.15 -18.79 -2.65
C HIS A 180 0.84 -18.81 -3.83
N PHE A 181 0.46 -18.25 -4.96
CA PHE A 181 1.26 -18.25 -6.19
C PHE A 181 1.71 -16.85 -6.60
N GLU A 182 0.77 -15.95 -6.91
CA GLU A 182 1.10 -14.64 -7.48
C GLU A 182 1.96 -13.82 -6.54
N ARG A 183 1.59 -13.78 -5.23
CA ARG A 183 2.34 -13.01 -4.23
C ARG A 183 3.76 -13.46 -4.01
N LYS A 184 4.07 -14.74 -4.21
CA LYS A 184 5.46 -15.21 -4.13
C LYS A 184 6.29 -14.65 -5.28
N ILE A 185 5.69 -14.57 -6.47
CA ILE A 185 6.36 -14.08 -7.67
C ILE A 185 6.46 -12.55 -7.61
N SER A 186 5.34 -11.85 -7.33
CA SER A 186 5.32 -10.39 -7.28
C SER A 186 6.27 -9.85 -6.20
N LEU A 187 6.28 -10.42 -4.99
CA LEU A 187 7.21 -10.02 -3.92
C LEU A 187 8.68 -10.31 -4.29
N ALA A 188 8.96 -11.38 -5.01
CA ALA A 188 10.33 -11.67 -5.48
C ALA A 188 10.79 -10.64 -6.52
N ILE A 189 9.89 -10.21 -7.42
CA ILE A 189 10.13 -9.14 -8.39
C ILE A 189 10.28 -7.80 -7.66
N THR A 190 9.35 -7.46 -6.78
CA THR A 190 9.35 -6.23 -5.99
C THR A 190 10.62 -6.09 -5.15
N ARG A 191 11.09 -7.18 -4.54
CA ARG A 191 12.37 -7.21 -3.82
C ARG A 191 13.55 -6.81 -4.70
N ARG A 192 13.60 -7.30 -5.95
CA ARG A 192 14.66 -6.95 -6.91
C ARG A 192 14.54 -5.51 -7.41
N LEU A 193 13.32 -5.01 -7.55
CA LEU A 193 13.06 -3.65 -8.02
C LEU A 193 13.17 -2.59 -6.93
N ALA A 194 13.03 -2.96 -5.66
CA ALA A 194 13.07 -2.04 -4.52
C ALA A 194 14.33 -1.14 -4.51
N PRO A 195 15.57 -1.64 -4.74
CA PRO A 195 16.76 -0.80 -4.76
C PRO A 195 16.94 0.00 -6.07
N THR A 196 16.12 -0.24 -7.08
CA THR A 196 16.22 0.43 -8.39
C THR A 196 15.45 1.76 -8.42
N ARG A 197 15.58 2.52 -9.51
CA ARG A 197 14.84 3.77 -9.75
C ARG A 197 13.44 3.54 -10.35
N VAL A 198 13.03 2.29 -10.53
CA VAL A 198 11.72 1.96 -11.09
C VAL A 198 10.61 2.51 -10.17
N THR A 199 9.68 3.23 -10.79
CA THR A 199 8.52 3.82 -10.11
C THR A 199 7.31 2.87 -10.16
N PRO A 200 6.33 2.99 -9.24
CA PRO A 200 5.08 2.27 -9.32
C PRO A 200 4.37 2.48 -10.66
N ASP A 201 4.21 3.73 -11.11
CA ASP A 201 3.52 4.05 -12.37
C ASP A 201 4.20 3.41 -13.59
N ALA A 202 5.54 3.30 -13.59
CA ALA A 202 6.25 2.57 -14.65
C ALA A 202 5.90 1.08 -14.65
N MET A 203 5.71 0.46 -13.49
CA MET A 203 5.28 -0.93 -13.38
C MET A 203 3.84 -1.12 -13.86
N THR A 204 2.94 -0.20 -13.49
CA THR A 204 1.56 -0.19 -14.01
C THR A 204 1.54 -0.10 -15.53
N LEU A 205 2.34 0.80 -16.13
CA LEU A 205 2.42 0.90 -17.61
C LEU A 205 2.98 -0.36 -18.27
N VAL A 206 3.98 -1.00 -17.66
CA VAL A 206 4.54 -2.26 -18.17
C VAL A 206 3.52 -3.38 -18.07
N SER A 207 2.84 -3.53 -16.93
CA SER A 207 1.80 -4.56 -16.77
C SER A 207 0.66 -4.36 -17.76
N LEU A 208 0.18 -3.11 -17.91
CA LEU A 208 -0.85 -2.72 -18.87
C LEU A 208 -0.46 -3.04 -20.31
N ALA A 209 0.76 -2.69 -20.70
CA ALA A 209 1.26 -3.00 -22.05
C ALA A 209 1.26 -4.51 -22.33
N ILE A 210 1.71 -5.33 -21.38
CA ILE A 210 1.71 -6.78 -21.49
C ILE A 210 0.28 -7.33 -21.64
N GLY A 211 -0.65 -6.87 -20.83
CA GLY A 211 -2.07 -7.26 -20.90
C GLY A 211 -2.72 -6.89 -22.24
N LEU A 212 -2.49 -5.67 -22.72
CA LEU A 212 -3.02 -5.20 -24.00
C LEU A 212 -2.39 -5.92 -25.20
N ILE A 213 -1.10 -6.27 -25.13
CA ILE A 213 -0.44 -7.12 -26.16
C ILE A 213 -1.02 -8.53 -26.14
N GLY A 214 -1.40 -9.05 -24.97
CA GLY A 214 -2.01 -10.38 -24.81
C GLY A 214 -3.43 -10.48 -25.37
N ALA A 215 -4.21 -9.41 -25.32
CA ALA A 215 -5.62 -9.43 -25.73
C ALA A 215 -5.86 -9.86 -27.19
N PRO A 216 -5.13 -9.40 -28.23
CA PRO A 216 -5.33 -9.80 -29.62
C PRO A 216 -5.15 -11.29 -29.90
N PHE A 217 -4.44 -12.03 -29.06
CA PHE A 217 -4.26 -13.47 -29.23
C PHE A 217 -5.58 -14.25 -29.04
N PHE A 218 -6.57 -13.67 -28.36
CA PHE A 218 -7.91 -14.24 -28.22
C PHE A 218 -8.79 -14.05 -29.47
N LEU A 219 -8.31 -13.34 -30.50
CA LEU A 219 -9.00 -13.30 -31.81
C LEU A 219 -8.88 -14.64 -32.55
N SER A 220 -7.87 -15.44 -32.24
CA SER A 220 -7.69 -16.74 -32.81
C SER A 220 -8.45 -17.83 -32.06
N SER A 221 -9.00 -18.81 -32.78
CA SER A 221 -9.59 -20.03 -32.22
C SER A 221 -8.57 -21.11 -31.90
N GLU A 222 -7.30 -20.92 -32.30
CA GLU A 222 -6.25 -21.90 -32.11
C GLU A 222 -5.78 -21.94 -30.66
N PRO A 223 -5.68 -23.13 -30.02
CA PRO A 223 -5.38 -23.25 -28.60
C PRO A 223 -4.05 -22.60 -28.21
N HIS A 224 -3.01 -22.70 -29.04
CA HIS A 224 -1.70 -22.15 -28.71
C HIS A 224 -1.67 -20.61 -28.68
N TYR A 225 -2.43 -19.94 -29.55
CA TYR A 225 -2.57 -18.49 -29.51
C TYR A 225 -3.39 -18.05 -28.26
N GLN A 226 -4.53 -18.71 -27.99
CA GLN A 226 -5.33 -18.44 -26.81
C GLN A 226 -4.53 -18.64 -25.51
N LEU A 227 -3.76 -19.74 -25.43
CA LEU A 227 -2.90 -20.00 -24.27
C LEU A 227 -1.83 -18.92 -24.11
N PHE A 228 -1.20 -18.50 -25.21
CA PHE A 228 -0.19 -17.44 -25.15
C PHE A 228 -0.81 -16.11 -24.65
N GLY A 229 -1.97 -15.73 -25.18
CA GLY A 229 -2.72 -14.58 -24.70
C GLY A 229 -3.09 -14.68 -23.22
N ALA A 230 -3.56 -15.85 -22.76
CA ALA A 230 -3.90 -16.10 -21.38
C ALA A 230 -2.69 -16.05 -20.43
N LEU A 231 -1.52 -16.52 -20.87
CA LEU A 231 -0.27 -16.40 -20.10
C LEU A 231 0.20 -14.94 -20.00
N LEU A 232 0.06 -14.15 -21.06
CA LEU A 232 0.34 -12.70 -21.00
C LEU A 232 -0.64 -11.99 -20.07
N PHE A 233 -1.92 -12.37 -20.08
CA PHE A 233 -2.93 -11.83 -19.17
C PHE A 233 -2.62 -12.20 -17.69
N LEU A 234 -2.18 -13.43 -17.43
CA LEU A 234 -1.72 -13.84 -16.09
C LEU A 234 -0.46 -13.06 -15.68
N THR A 235 0.48 -12.87 -16.61
CA THR A 235 1.70 -12.09 -16.36
C THR A 235 1.37 -10.64 -16.02
N HIS A 236 0.43 -10.02 -16.75
CA HIS A 236 -0.12 -8.71 -16.41
C HIS A 236 -0.63 -8.66 -14.97
N SER A 237 -1.49 -9.61 -14.57
CA SER A 237 -2.05 -9.66 -13.21
C SER A 237 -0.98 -9.76 -12.11
N ILE A 238 0.07 -10.57 -12.35
CA ILE A 238 1.18 -10.71 -11.38
C ILE A 238 1.98 -9.41 -11.27
N LEU A 239 2.30 -8.77 -12.40
CA LEU A 239 3.09 -7.54 -12.44
C LEU A 239 2.33 -6.34 -11.91
N ASP A 240 1.02 -6.30 -12.12
CA ASP A 240 0.10 -5.33 -11.56
C ASP A 240 0.17 -5.31 -10.01
N GLY A 241 0.29 -6.49 -9.38
CA GLY A 241 0.53 -6.55 -7.94
C GLY A 241 1.84 -5.89 -7.47
N CYS A 242 2.86 -5.82 -8.34
CA CYS A 242 4.17 -5.25 -7.99
C CYS A 242 4.15 -3.74 -7.84
N ASP A 243 3.32 -3.01 -8.60
CA ASP A 243 3.26 -1.53 -8.52
C ASP A 243 2.74 -1.06 -7.16
N GLY A 244 1.63 -1.62 -6.67
CA GLY A 244 1.11 -1.34 -5.35
C GLY A 244 2.06 -1.79 -4.22
N GLU A 245 2.80 -2.88 -4.40
CA GLU A 245 3.85 -3.30 -3.47
C GLU A 245 4.99 -2.29 -3.43
N LEU A 246 5.49 -1.84 -4.59
CA LEU A 246 6.54 -0.82 -4.71
C LEU A 246 6.07 0.52 -4.14
N ALA A 247 4.83 0.94 -4.44
CA ALA A 247 4.25 2.17 -3.94
C ALA A 247 4.26 2.19 -2.41
N ARG A 248 3.77 1.13 -1.76
CA ARG A 248 3.76 1.00 -0.30
C ARG A 248 5.17 0.90 0.28
N LEU A 249 6.05 0.14 -0.36
CA LEU A 249 7.41 -0.11 0.13
C LEU A 249 8.29 1.15 0.06
N LYS A 250 8.12 1.97 -0.98
CA LYS A 250 8.89 3.21 -1.22
C LYS A 250 8.18 4.47 -0.73
N PHE A 251 6.96 4.38 -0.18
CA PHE A 251 6.11 5.52 0.18
C PHE A 251 5.79 6.44 -1.01
N MET A 252 5.58 5.84 -2.19
CA MET A 252 5.28 6.52 -3.44
C MET A 252 3.82 6.37 -3.86
N GLU A 253 2.92 6.07 -2.92
CA GLU A 253 1.49 5.96 -3.21
C GLU A 253 0.94 7.35 -3.58
N SER A 254 0.21 7.41 -4.69
CA SER A 254 -0.39 8.63 -5.17
C SER A 254 -1.83 8.39 -5.64
N PRO A 255 -2.73 9.39 -5.53
CA PRO A 255 -4.08 9.29 -6.10
C PRO A 255 -4.07 9.05 -7.61
N HIS A 256 -3.11 9.67 -8.33
CA HIS A 256 -2.95 9.49 -9.77
C HIS A 256 -2.55 8.04 -10.10
N GLY A 257 -1.56 7.48 -9.39
CA GLY A 257 -1.15 6.09 -9.58
C GLY A 257 -2.30 5.11 -9.32
N ALA A 258 -3.09 5.33 -8.28
CA ALA A 258 -4.26 4.50 -7.98
C ALA A 258 -5.36 4.58 -9.06
N ILE A 259 -5.54 5.74 -9.72
CA ILE A 259 -6.47 5.90 -10.84
C ILE A 259 -5.93 5.19 -12.08
N LEU A 260 -4.62 5.33 -12.36
CA LEU A 260 -3.96 4.69 -13.50
C LEU A 260 -4.03 3.16 -13.39
N ASP A 261 -3.70 2.61 -12.23
CA ASP A 261 -3.79 1.19 -11.89
C ASP A 261 -5.21 0.68 -12.09
N PHE A 262 -6.19 1.29 -11.43
CA PHE A 262 -7.59 0.88 -11.49
C PHE A 262 -8.18 0.89 -12.91
N TRP A 263 -7.99 1.97 -13.67
CA TRP A 263 -8.52 2.06 -15.01
C TRP A 263 -7.71 1.28 -16.03
N GLY A 264 -6.39 1.14 -15.81
CA GLY A 264 -5.51 0.30 -16.62
C GLY A 264 -5.93 -1.18 -16.57
N ASP A 265 -6.16 -1.70 -15.37
CA ASP A 265 -6.62 -3.07 -15.13
C ASP A 265 -7.97 -3.32 -15.84
N ASN A 266 -8.94 -2.42 -15.69
CA ASN A 266 -10.23 -2.51 -16.38
C ASN A 266 -10.08 -2.43 -17.91
N ALA A 267 -9.16 -1.63 -18.43
CA ALA A 267 -8.90 -1.55 -19.88
C ALA A 267 -8.39 -2.88 -20.45
N VAL A 268 -7.51 -3.58 -19.74
CA VAL A 268 -7.05 -4.91 -20.14
C VAL A 268 -8.20 -5.92 -20.15
N HIS A 269 -9.04 -5.93 -19.11
CA HIS A 269 -10.21 -6.81 -19.04
C HIS A 269 -11.16 -6.56 -20.23
N VAL A 270 -11.47 -5.31 -20.52
CA VAL A 270 -12.29 -4.91 -21.66
C VAL A 270 -11.70 -5.38 -22.96
N ALA A 271 -10.38 -5.19 -23.18
CA ALA A 271 -9.68 -5.63 -24.38
C ALA A 271 -9.74 -7.17 -24.55
N VAL A 272 -9.50 -7.92 -23.48
CA VAL A 272 -9.57 -9.40 -23.49
C VAL A 272 -10.99 -9.88 -23.84
N PHE A 273 -12.03 -9.34 -23.19
CA PHE A 273 -13.41 -9.74 -23.48
C PHE A 273 -13.84 -9.36 -24.90
N ALA A 274 -13.46 -8.17 -25.36
CA ALA A 274 -13.74 -7.74 -26.74
C ALA A 274 -13.07 -8.66 -27.77
N CYS A 275 -11.78 -8.98 -27.57
CA CYS A 275 -11.06 -9.88 -28.47
C CYS A 275 -11.62 -11.32 -28.45
N MET A 276 -12.01 -11.85 -27.27
CA MET A 276 -12.69 -13.15 -27.19
C MET A 276 -14.01 -13.16 -27.96
N ALA A 277 -14.81 -12.09 -27.82
CA ALA A 277 -16.10 -11.97 -28.50
C ALA A 277 -15.95 -11.88 -30.02
N VAL A 278 -15.03 -11.04 -30.49
CA VAL A 278 -14.72 -10.88 -31.90
C VAL A 278 -14.15 -12.18 -32.47
N GLY A 279 -13.19 -12.80 -31.80
CA GLY A 279 -12.57 -14.07 -32.24
C GLY A 279 -13.60 -15.18 -32.38
N LEU A 280 -14.51 -15.33 -31.41
CA LEU A 280 -15.58 -16.32 -31.48
C LEU A 280 -16.58 -16.00 -32.60
N SER A 281 -16.94 -14.73 -32.80
CA SER A 281 -17.82 -14.30 -33.87
C SER A 281 -17.23 -14.59 -35.25
N LEU A 282 -15.93 -14.34 -35.43
CA LEU A 282 -15.20 -14.68 -36.68
C LEU A 282 -15.14 -16.18 -36.92
N ALA A 283 -14.94 -16.97 -35.88
CA ALA A 283 -14.85 -18.43 -35.97
C ALA A 283 -16.21 -19.09 -36.26
N THR A 284 -17.31 -18.54 -35.75
CA THR A 284 -18.63 -19.14 -35.86
C THR A 284 -19.48 -18.52 -36.97
N GLY A 285 -19.11 -17.34 -37.47
CA GLY A 285 -19.95 -16.52 -38.38
C GLY A 285 -21.20 -15.96 -37.73
N ALA A 286 -21.37 -16.08 -36.42
CA ALA A 286 -22.55 -15.67 -35.68
C ALA A 286 -22.37 -14.29 -35.02
N ALA A 287 -23.44 -13.53 -34.87
CA ALA A 287 -23.42 -12.22 -34.21
C ALA A 287 -23.60 -12.29 -32.67
N TRP A 288 -24.17 -13.37 -32.15
CA TRP A 288 -24.42 -13.48 -30.70
C TRP A 288 -23.18 -13.35 -29.79
N PRO A 289 -21.96 -13.77 -30.20
CA PRO A 289 -20.77 -13.55 -29.36
C PRO A 289 -20.46 -12.06 -29.16
N LEU A 290 -20.72 -11.23 -30.17
CA LEU A 290 -20.55 -9.78 -30.07
C LEU A 290 -21.53 -9.17 -29.07
N LEU A 291 -22.77 -9.66 -29.02
CA LEU A 291 -23.75 -9.23 -28.01
C LEU A 291 -23.32 -9.64 -26.60
N ALA A 292 -22.86 -10.88 -26.43
CA ALA A 292 -22.34 -11.35 -25.15
C ALA A 292 -21.12 -10.53 -24.68
N GLY A 293 -20.19 -10.25 -25.60
CA GLY A 293 -19.02 -9.40 -25.33
C GLY A 293 -19.40 -7.96 -24.99
N ALA A 294 -20.31 -7.36 -25.78
CA ALA A 294 -20.79 -6.00 -25.50
C ALA A 294 -21.45 -5.89 -24.12
N LEU A 295 -22.30 -6.87 -23.76
CA LEU A 295 -22.92 -6.92 -22.44
C LEU A 295 -21.89 -7.03 -21.33
N THR A 296 -20.87 -7.89 -21.49
CA THR A 296 -19.77 -8.05 -20.53
C THR A 296 -18.96 -6.76 -20.39
N VAL A 297 -18.59 -6.13 -21.50
CA VAL A 297 -17.82 -4.87 -21.51
C VAL A 297 -18.60 -3.74 -20.84
N VAL A 298 -19.87 -3.55 -21.21
CA VAL A 298 -20.73 -2.50 -20.61
C VAL A 298 -20.88 -2.72 -19.10
N ALA A 299 -21.11 -3.96 -18.67
CA ALA A 299 -21.24 -4.28 -17.26
C ALA A 299 -19.92 -4.08 -16.49
N THR A 300 -18.79 -4.46 -17.09
CA THR A 300 -17.46 -4.25 -16.50
C THR A 300 -17.17 -2.75 -16.33
N VAL A 301 -17.32 -1.95 -17.38
CA VAL A 301 -17.09 -0.50 -17.33
C VAL A 301 -18.10 0.17 -16.38
N GLY A 302 -19.37 -0.25 -16.43
CA GLY A 302 -20.41 0.25 -15.52
C GLY A 302 -20.09 -0.01 -14.05
N SER A 303 -19.66 -1.23 -13.72
CA SER A 303 -19.24 -1.60 -12.37
C SER A 303 -18.03 -0.80 -11.92
N ALA A 304 -17.03 -0.64 -12.77
CA ALA A 304 -15.82 0.13 -12.49
C ALA A 304 -16.15 1.62 -12.26
N ALA A 305 -16.95 2.23 -13.16
CA ALA A 305 -17.37 3.62 -13.02
C ALA A 305 -18.22 3.85 -11.76
N PHE A 306 -19.06 2.88 -11.40
CA PHE A 306 -19.84 2.94 -10.18
C PHE A 306 -18.96 2.82 -8.93
N ALA A 307 -18.04 1.85 -8.89
CA ALA A 307 -17.11 1.65 -7.77
C ALA A 307 -16.20 2.87 -7.57
N SER A 308 -15.62 3.43 -8.64
CA SER A 308 -14.77 4.61 -8.57
C SER A 308 -15.48 5.83 -7.97
N ARG A 309 -16.75 6.07 -8.36
CA ARG A 309 -17.56 7.17 -7.80
C ARG A 309 -17.88 6.97 -6.31
N GLN A 310 -18.10 5.74 -5.88
CA GLN A 310 -18.34 5.45 -4.45
C GLN A 310 -17.08 5.62 -3.63
N THR A 311 -15.94 5.11 -4.07
CA THR A 311 -14.67 5.26 -3.35
C THR A 311 -14.31 6.74 -3.18
N MET A 312 -14.55 7.59 -4.17
CA MET A 312 -14.34 9.04 -4.06
C MET A 312 -15.30 9.72 -3.05
N ARG A 313 -16.51 9.18 -2.86
CA ARG A 313 -17.48 9.72 -1.87
C ARG A 313 -17.18 9.23 -0.45
N ASP A 314 -16.77 7.98 -0.30
CA ASP A 314 -16.56 7.35 1.00
C ASP A 314 -15.24 7.80 1.67
N THR A 315 -14.22 8.18 0.90
CA THR A 315 -13.01 8.87 1.42
C THR A 315 -13.31 10.20 2.10
N ALA A 316 -14.49 10.76 1.85
CA ALA A 316 -14.96 11.98 2.52
C ALA A 316 -15.74 11.72 3.81
N LEU A 317 -16.15 10.49 4.15
CA LEU A 317 -17.20 10.28 5.15
C LEU A 317 -16.96 9.22 6.23
N SER A 318 -16.06 8.25 6.14
CA SER A 318 -15.78 7.32 7.27
C SER A 318 -14.64 6.32 7.09
N ASP A 319 -14.03 5.93 8.23
CA ASP A 319 -12.99 4.89 8.38
C ASP A 319 -13.54 3.44 8.31
N ASP A 320 -14.85 3.24 8.21
CA ASP A 320 -15.46 1.92 8.10
C ASP A 320 -15.63 1.51 6.63
N ALA A 321 -14.86 0.49 6.23
CA ALA A 321 -15.00 -0.15 4.93
C ALA A 321 -16.46 -0.57 4.69
N THR A 322 -17.13 0.13 3.77
CA THR A 322 -18.55 -0.09 3.46
C THR A 322 -18.75 -1.51 2.95
N TRP A 323 -19.93 -2.09 3.20
CA TRP A 323 -20.30 -3.43 2.73
C TRP A 323 -20.19 -3.58 1.19
N THR A 324 -20.37 -2.49 0.45
CA THR A 324 -20.12 -2.42 -1.00
C THR A 324 -18.65 -2.64 -1.36
N ALA A 325 -17.72 -2.08 -0.58
CA ALA A 325 -16.30 -2.36 -0.73
C ALA A 325 -15.99 -3.83 -0.42
N ARG A 326 -16.63 -4.42 0.59
CA ARG A 326 -16.49 -5.85 0.92
C ARG A 326 -17.05 -6.77 -0.17
N LEU A 327 -18.17 -6.42 -0.79
CA LEU A 327 -18.71 -7.17 -1.93
C LEU A 327 -17.83 -7.00 -3.17
N ALA A 328 -17.46 -5.77 -3.51
CA ALA A 328 -16.56 -5.51 -4.64
C ALA A 328 -15.24 -6.27 -4.45
N GLU A 329 -14.70 -6.29 -3.24
CA GLU A 329 -13.50 -7.05 -2.88
C GLU A 329 -13.72 -8.56 -2.98
N ALA A 330 -14.87 -9.09 -2.55
CA ALA A 330 -15.18 -10.53 -2.63
C ALA A 330 -15.33 -11.03 -4.07
N PHE A 331 -15.85 -10.20 -4.98
CA PHE A 331 -16.00 -10.54 -6.40
C PHE A 331 -14.79 -10.10 -7.25
N SER A 332 -13.88 -9.30 -6.70
CA SER A 332 -12.63 -8.88 -7.34
C SER A 332 -11.51 -9.91 -7.22
N HIS A 333 -11.81 -11.15 -6.78
CA HIS A 333 -10.79 -12.19 -6.74
C HIS A 333 -10.32 -12.54 -8.15
N ARG A 334 -9.04 -12.30 -8.42
CA ARG A 334 -8.38 -12.55 -9.72
C ARG A 334 -8.20 -14.04 -10.03
N ASP A 335 -8.65 -14.94 -9.16
CA ASP A 335 -8.53 -16.39 -9.34
C ASP A 335 -9.18 -16.90 -10.63
N PHE A 336 -10.11 -16.15 -11.22
CA PHE A 336 -10.71 -16.49 -12.51
C PHE A 336 -9.71 -16.50 -13.67
N ILE A 337 -8.57 -15.79 -13.58
CA ILE A 337 -7.55 -15.76 -14.62
C ILE A 337 -6.98 -17.16 -14.85
N TYR A 338 -6.86 -17.97 -13.82
CA TYR A 338 -6.42 -19.37 -13.94
C TYR A 338 -7.41 -20.21 -14.74
N LEU A 339 -8.71 -19.95 -14.57
CA LEU A 339 -9.74 -20.58 -15.41
C LEU A 339 -9.58 -20.17 -16.88
N VAL A 340 -9.27 -18.91 -17.15
CA VAL A 340 -8.98 -18.44 -18.52
C VAL A 340 -7.78 -19.21 -19.10
N VAL A 341 -6.69 -19.38 -18.32
CA VAL A 341 -5.50 -20.12 -18.76
C VAL A 341 -5.86 -21.58 -19.08
N VAL A 342 -6.58 -22.26 -18.19
CA VAL A 342 -6.99 -23.66 -18.40
C VAL A 342 -7.88 -23.80 -19.64
N LEU A 343 -8.91 -22.96 -19.77
CA LEU A 343 -9.81 -23.02 -20.93
C LEU A 343 -9.08 -22.71 -22.24
N SER A 344 -8.16 -21.75 -22.20
CA SER A 344 -7.35 -21.37 -23.36
C SER A 344 -6.41 -22.47 -23.83
N ALA A 345 -5.86 -23.28 -22.92
CA ALA A 345 -5.04 -24.43 -23.24
C ALA A 345 -5.78 -25.47 -24.12
N PHE A 346 -7.12 -25.50 -24.04
CA PHE A 346 -7.99 -26.35 -24.85
C PHE A 346 -8.67 -25.60 -26.01
N GLY A 347 -8.29 -24.34 -26.30
CA GLY A 347 -8.93 -23.52 -27.33
C GLY A 347 -10.39 -23.13 -26.99
N LYS A 348 -10.73 -23.13 -25.70
CA LYS A 348 -12.08 -22.91 -25.19
C LYS A 348 -12.23 -21.65 -24.36
N ALA A 349 -11.41 -20.62 -24.60
CA ALA A 349 -11.51 -19.33 -23.90
C ALA A 349 -12.90 -18.72 -23.95
N TYR A 350 -13.67 -19.00 -25.02
CA TYR A 350 -15.06 -18.52 -25.17
C TYR A 350 -16.01 -18.99 -24.07
N TRP A 351 -15.76 -20.14 -23.42
CA TRP A 351 -16.55 -20.56 -22.26
C TRP A 351 -16.43 -19.54 -21.10
N PHE A 352 -15.24 -18.96 -20.94
CA PHE A 352 -15.09 -17.90 -19.96
C PHE A 352 -15.89 -16.65 -20.34
N LEU A 353 -15.90 -16.24 -21.61
CA LEU A 353 -16.74 -15.16 -22.09
C LEU A 353 -18.22 -15.41 -21.79
N MET A 354 -18.69 -16.65 -21.99
CA MET A 354 -20.08 -17.03 -21.68
C MET A 354 -20.39 -16.89 -20.19
N LEU A 355 -19.53 -17.36 -19.33
CA LEU A 355 -19.66 -17.19 -17.89
C LEU A 355 -19.64 -15.70 -17.50
N ALA A 356 -18.71 -14.93 -18.07
CA ALA A 356 -18.59 -13.49 -17.82
C ALA A 356 -19.80 -12.71 -18.31
N SER A 357 -20.42 -13.09 -19.44
CA SER A 357 -21.60 -12.41 -19.98
C SER A 357 -22.85 -12.53 -19.10
N VAL A 358 -22.87 -13.49 -18.18
CA VAL A 358 -23.89 -13.64 -17.14
C VAL A 358 -23.41 -13.03 -15.82
N GLY A 359 -22.18 -13.34 -15.44
CA GLY A 359 -21.63 -12.95 -14.13
C GLY A 359 -21.44 -11.46 -13.94
N THR A 360 -20.86 -10.76 -14.93
CA THR A 360 -20.57 -9.32 -14.81
C THR A 360 -21.82 -8.45 -14.79
N PRO A 361 -22.86 -8.68 -15.62
CA PRO A 361 -24.12 -7.94 -15.52
C PRO A 361 -24.86 -8.22 -14.22
N THR A 362 -24.87 -9.48 -13.76
CA THR A 362 -25.48 -9.85 -12.48
C THR A 362 -24.82 -9.10 -11.34
N PHE A 363 -23.48 -9.05 -11.32
CA PHE A 363 -22.72 -8.29 -10.34
C PHE A 363 -23.04 -6.79 -10.42
N PHE A 364 -23.08 -6.21 -11.61
CA PHE A 364 -23.41 -4.81 -11.80
C PHE A 364 -24.81 -4.46 -11.27
N LEU A 365 -25.81 -5.28 -11.60
CA LEU A 365 -27.19 -5.10 -11.11
C LEU A 365 -27.24 -5.24 -9.57
N LEU A 366 -26.51 -6.19 -9.00
CA LEU A 366 -26.40 -6.34 -7.54
C LEU A 366 -25.82 -5.08 -6.88
N LEU A 367 -24.74 -4.51 -7.44
CA LEU A 367 -24.16 -3.26 -6.95
C LEU A 367 -25.18 -2.10 -6.98
N LEU A 368 -25.93 -1.96 -8.06
CA LEU A 368 -26.96 -0.93 -8.19
C LEU A 368 -28.08 -1.13 -7.18
N TRP A 369 -28.57 -2.36 -7.03
CA TRP A 369 -29.66 -2.70 -6.11
C TRP A 369 -29.30 -2.43 -4.65
N VAL A 370 -28.09 -2.85 -4.24
CA VAL A 370 -27.59 -2.61 -2.88
C VAL A 370 -27.43 -1.12 -2.60
N SER A 371 -26.91 -0.38 -3.58
CA SER A 371 -26.76 1.08 -3.44
C SER A 371 -28.10 1.81 -3.37
N ALA A 372 -29.12 1.36 -4.12
CA ALA A 372 -30.45 1.94 -4.09
C ALA A 372 -31.12 1.75 -2.72
N ARG A 373 -31.02 0.54 -2.12
CA ARG A 373 -31.57 0.25 -0.78
C ARG A 373 -30.95 1.05 0.37
N ARG A 374 -29.76 1.59 0.18
CA ARG A 374 -29.10 2.43 1.21
C ARG A 374 -29.48 3.89 1.13
N ARG A 375 -30.11 4.30 0.02
CA ARG A 375 -30.57 5.67 -0.17
C ARG A 375 -32.05 5.85 0.23
N ALA A 376 -32.78 4.74 0.32
CA ALA A 376 -34.14 4.66 0.85
C ALA A 376 -34.13 4.39 2.36
#